data_638567f4e5fda52a67dc90ea1d9709ee
#
_entry.id   638567f4e5fda52a67dc90ea1d9709ee
#
_cell.length_a   1.000
_cell.length_b   1.000
_cell.length_c   1.000
_cell.angle_alpha   90.00
_cell.angle_beta   90.00
_cell.angle_gamma   90.00
#
_symmetry.space_group_name_H-M   'P 1'
#
loop_
_entity.id
_entity.type
_entity.pdbx_description
1 polymer ?
#
loop_
_entity_poly.entity_id
_entity_poly.type
_entity_poly.pdbx_seq_one_letter_code
_entity_poly.pdbx_strand_id
1 'polypeptide(L)'
;MLRAWILLWLFAASVLIVSAAQNTPLIPVAKISLPDPAYVGMPIWMQVESPTNYTIHYPASTTPNDFYCNEVDVKQNGRLLSPLKGVPPGGRGGPACGFLGVADIAQSKLPIHLQYPLTQPGTYLVRFTRHEYRGAGKLEIAEQSDWVVLHLRTAPPSMIESWLSHQLSTLPVAAGPLLGEALPSLLASRDNRVLRLMIDTTYQSCPARVWGCPESVLAGYAAESLKLFESAQVRTQLLLAISQRGPSNALAYTFNPRDHAAIASQIVVATLPRLHSSAPAQVEAAVHTLYLLRDPSYGLPSDTVAQIEHALETEVDFVVGQKNENAAQWLAQFLASVGSVAGRPLLWKLAEARLATEQSLICLTWLKDPSDLPRLTAIVEQKDASDPAGYDSHASVVGHMQTNYGSLAQPYLRDILASSKQPFVRATAAQGLVEMNDRAGWEFFLDVIRQRPFYRDEMARWLGQKFPAIRSADDAALIAFLQSKMATATTQE
;
A
#
# COMPACT_ATOMS: atom_id res chain seq x y z
N MET A 1 13.10 -69.06 15.56
CA MET A 1 12.94 -67.78 16.28
C MET A 1 13.08 -66.55 15.39
N LEU A 2 13.99 -66.54 14.43
CA LEU A 2 14.22 -65.33 13.55
C LEU A 2 13.01 -64.93 12.70
N ARG A 3 12.25 -65.91 12.15
CA ARG A 3 11.07 -65.65 11.30
C ARG A 3 9.86 -65.06 12.06
N ALA A 4 9.72 -65.29 13.38
CA ALA A 4 8.64 -64.72 14.17
C ALA A 4 8.88 -63.23 14.49
N TRP A 5 10.15 -62.84 14.65
CA TRP A 5 10.51 -61.42 14.86
C TRP A 5 10.33 -60.54 13.63
N ILE A 6 10.58 -61.07 12.44
CA ILE A 6 10.40 -60.34 11.16
C ILE A 6 8.90 -60.07 10.92
N LEU A 7 8.02 -61.04 11.22
CA LEU A 7 6.59 -60.85 11.06
C LEU A 7 6.02 -59.85 12.08
N LEU A 8 6.55 -59.83 13.33
CA LEU A 8 6.13 -58.83 14.33
C LEU A 8 6.55 -57.40 13.94
N TRP A 9 7.74 -57.22 13.33
CA TRP A 9 8.20 -55.92 12.84
C TRP A 9 7.43 -55.43 11.62
N LEU A 10 7.06 -56.33 10.72
CA LEU A 10 6.24 -55.97 9.56
C LEU A 10 4.80 -55.64 9.99
N PHE A 11 4.26 -56.29 11.05
CA PHE A 11 2.94 -55.95 11.58
C PHE A 11 2.95 -54.61 12.35
N ALA A 12 3.99 -54.36 13.12
CA ALA A 12 4.15 -53.08 13.83
C ALA A 12 4.39 -51.91 12.84
N ALA A 13 5.16 -52.10 11.76
CA ALA A 13 5.35 -51.12 10.72
C ALA A 13 4.08 -50.82 9.92
N SER A 14 3.24 -51.84 9.63
CA SER A 14 1.97 -51.62 8.94
C SER A 14 0.93 -50.92 9.83
N VAL A 15 0.91 -51.19 11.14
CA VAL A 15 0.03 -50.46 12.09
C VAL A 15 0.47 -49.00 12.25
N LEU A 16 1.78 -48.72 12.27
CA LEU A 16 2.31 -47.33 12.31
C LEU A 16 2.03 -46.57 11.02
N ILE A 17 2.09 -47.21 9.86
CA ILE A 17 1.78 -46.57 8.57
C ILE A 17 0.28 -46.29 8.46
N VAL A 18 -0.59 -47.18 8.92
CA VAL A 18 -2.05 -46.97 8.94
C VAL A 18 -2.43 -45.89 9.94
N SER A 19 -1.74 -45.79 11.11
CA SER A 19 -2.00 -44.75 12.11
C SER A 19 -1.51 -43.36 11.65
N ALA A 20 -0.47 -43.28 10.84
CA ALA A 20 0.02 -42.01 10.27
C ALA A 20 -0.86 -41.50 9.13
N ALA A 21 -1.60 -42.36 8.45
CA ALA A 21 -2.51 -41.99 7.36
C ALA A 21 -3.87 -41.45 7.82
N GLN A 22 -4.19 -41.54 9.14
CA GLN A 22 -5.53 -41.21 9.66
C GLN A 22 -5.64 -39.82 10.33
N ASN A 23 -4.59 -39.00 10.35
CA ASN A 23 -4.61 -37.68 10.98
C ASN A 23 -4.34 -36.50 10.01
N THR A 24 -4.74 -36.61 8.75
CA THR A 24 -4.92 -35.39 7.98
C THR A 24 -6.20 -34.73 8.49
N PRO A 25 -6.13 -33.55 9.11
CA PRO A 25 -7.34 -32.89 9.58
C PRO A 25 -8.25 -32.69 8.38
N LEU A 26 -9.49 -33.22 8.46
CA LEU A 26 -10.49 -32.99 7.42
C LEU A 26 -10.69 -31.48 7.31
N ILE A 27 -10.40 -30.94 6.11
CA ILE A 27 -10.64 -29.53 5.81
C ILE A 27 -12.15 -29.31 5.91
N PRO A 28 -12.63 -28.37 6.77
CA PRO A 28 -14.04 -28.06 6.86
C PRO A 28 -14.60 -27.66 5.49
N VAL A 29 -15.81 -28.14 5.18
CA VAL A 29 -16.46 -27.86 3.89
C VAL A 29 -17.36 -26.66 4.02
N ALA A 30 -16.98 -25.54 3.38
CA ALA A 30 -17.86 -24.38 3.22
C ALA A 30 -18.97 -24.68 2.21
N LYS A 31 -20.13 -24.08 2.41
CA LYS A 31 -21.21 -24.13 1.41
C LYS A 31 -21.22 -22.84 0.61
N ILE A 32 -21.36 -22.94 -0.70
CA ILE A 32 -21.56 -21.79 -1.57
C ILE A 32 -22.87 -21.93 -2.35
N SER A 33 -23.51 -20.80 -2.61
CA SER A 33 -24.64 -20.71 -3.51
C SER A 33 -24.43 -19.59 -4.52
N LEU A 34 -24.93 -19.80 -5.72
CA LEU A 34 -24.79 -18.91 -6.87
C LEU A 34 -26.18 -18.53 -7.40
N PRO A 35 -26.33 -17.36 -8.05
CA PRO A 35 -27.61 -16.99 -8.63
C PRO A 35 -28.01 -17.95 -9.78
N ASP A 36 -29.28 -18.34 -9.81
CA ASP A 36 -29.86 -19.08 -10.93
C ASP A 36 -31.26 -18.51 -11.21
N PRO A 37 -31.47 -17.88 -12.36
CA PRO A 37 -30.53 -17.68 -13.46
C PRO A 37 -29.48 -16.61 -13.20
N ALA A 38 -28.25 -16.81 -13.75
CA ALA A 38 -27.21 -15.79 -13.84
C ALA A 38 -27.09 -15.30 -15.30
N TYR A 39 -26.72 -14.03 -15.47
CA TYR A 39 -26.67 -13.40 -16.79
C TYR A 39 -25.34 -12.65 -17.01
N VAL A 40 -24.82 -12.71 -18.25
CA VAL A 40 -23.69 -11.89 -18.69
C VAL A 40 -24.06 -10.40 -18.56
N GLY A 41 -23.15 -9.61 -17.98
CA GLY A 41 -23.38 -8.16 -17.79
C GLY A 41 -24.22 -7.82 -16.56
N MET A 42 -24.65 -8.81 -15.79
CA MET A 42 -25.37 -8.65 -14.52
C MET A 42 -24.50 -9.07 -13.34
N PRO A 43 -24.74 -8.58 -12.12
CA PRO A 43 -23.95 -8.93 -10.95
C PRO A 43 -24.09 -10.41 -10.60
N ILE A 44 -22.96 -11.06 -10.34
CA ILE A 44 -22.89 -12.46 -9.93
C ILE A 44 -22.26 -12.50 -8.53
N TRP A 45 -23.13 -12.61 -7.53
CA TRP A 45 -22.74 -12.72 -6.13
C TRP A 45 -22.74 -14.17 -5.69
N MET A 46 -21.61 -14.65 -5.19
CA MET A 46 -21.50 -15.94 -4.53
C MET A 46 -21.78 -15.77 -3.04
N GLN A 47 -22.80 -16.44 -2.52
CA GLN A 47 -23.05 -16.54 -1.08
C GLN A 47 -22.14 -17.60 -0.51
N VAL A 48 -21.57 -17.37 0.68
CA VAL A 48 -20.72 -18.31 1.38
C VAL A 48 -21.24 -18.51 2.80
N GLU A 49 -21.49 -19.77 3.14
CA GLU A 49 -21.81 -20.21 4.51
C GLU A 49 -20.60 -20.95 5.07
N SER A 50 -19.91 -20.32 6.01
CA SER A 50 -18.75 -20.90 6.67
C SER A 50 -19.17 -21.77 7.85
N PRO A 51 -18.70 -23.02 7.94
CA PRO A 51 -18.97 -23.89 9.10
C PRO A 51 -18.30 -23.40 10.38
N THR A 52 -17.32 -22.50 10.26
CA THR A 52 -16.58 -21.92 11.39
C THR A 52 -17.14 -20.58 11.87
N ASN A 53 -18.31 -20.15 11.37
CA ASN A 53 -18.91 -18.83 11.61
C ASN A 53 -17.96 -17.66 11.26
N TYR A 54 -17.05 -17.89 10.33
CA TYR A 54 -16.14 -16.86 9.85
C TYR A 54 -16.91 -15.83 9.03
N THR A 55 -16.70 -14.56 9.33
CA THR A 55 -17.23 -13.46 8.55
C THR A 55 -16.26 -13.14 7.44
N ILE A 56 -16.71 -13.18 6.20
CA ILE A 56 -15.89 -12.77 5.05
C ILE A 56 -15.77 -11.26 5.07
N HIS A 57 -14.56 -10.77 5.09
CA HIS A 57 -14.28 -9.35 4.92
C HIS A 57 -13.96 -9.09 3.45
N TYR A 58 -14.77 -8.28 2.82
CA TYR A 58 -14.51 -7.75 1.49
C TYR A 58 -13.75 -6.45 1.65
N PRO A 59 -12.49 -6.36 1.20
CA PRO A 59 -11.73 -5.11 1.30
C PRO A 59 -12.34 -4.08 0.36
N ALA A 60 -13.04 -3.12 0.94
CA ALA A 60 -13.58 -1.99 0.20
C ALA A 60 -12.50 -0.96 -0.16
N SER A 61 -11.24 -1.18 0.25
CA SER A 61 -10.30 -0.08 0.37
C SER A 61 -9.30 0.10 -0.75
N THR A 62 -8.93 -0.92 -1.53
CA THR A 62 -7.78 -0.76 -2.42
C THR A 62 -7.96 -1.30 -3.81
N THR A 63 -8.62 -2.43 -3.98
CA THR A 63 -8.93 -2.93 -5.32
C THR A 63 -10.23 -3.73 -5.29
N PRO A 64 -11.04 -3.74 -6.36
CA PRO A 64 -12.21 -4.60 -6.48
C PRO A 64 -11.89 -6.09 -6.34
N ASN A 65 -10.63 -6.45 -6.24
CA ASN A 65 -10.09 -7.79 -6.40
C ASN A 65 -9.15 -8.23 -5.24
N ASP A 66 -9.04 -7.47 -4.15
CA ASP A 66 -8.19 -7.86 -3.01
C ASP A 66 -8.89 -8.86 -2.09
N PHE A 67 -8.66 -10.15 -2.35
CA PHE A 67 -9.17 -11.27 -1.55
C PHE A 67 -8.02 -12.01 -0.87
N TYR A 68 -7.37 -11.37 0.10
CA TYR A 68 -6.12 -11.89 0.66
C TYR A 68 -6.19 -13.25 1.35
N CYS A 69 -7.37 -13.65 1.83
CA CYS A 69 -7.55 -14.94 2.48
C CYS A 69 -8.68 -15.76 1.90
N ASN A 70 -9.44 -15.19 0.99
CA ASN A 70 -10.53 -15.84 0.33
C ASN A 70 -10.19 -15.98 -1.15
N GLU A 71 -9.99 -17.18 -1.61
CA GLU A 71 -9.71 -17.51 -3.00
C GLU A 71 -10.97 -18.07 -3.65
N VAL A 72 -11.24 -17.63 -4.85
CA VAL A 72 -12.30 -18.20 -5.69
C VAL A 72 -11.64 -18.80 -6.90
N ASP A 73 -11.90 -20.07 -7.16
CA ASP A 73 -11.50 -20.76 -8.39
C ASP A 73 -12.71 -20.81 -9.34
N VAL A 74 -12.48 -20.51 -10.60
CA VAL A 74 -13.50 -20.67 -11.66
C VAL A 74 -12.93 -21.53 -12.79
N LYS A 75 -13.68 -22.56 -13.20
CA LYS A 75 -13.35 -23.39 -14.36
C LYS A 75 -14.41 -23.24 -15.45
N GLN A 76 -13.94 -23.28 -16.68
CA GLN A 76 -14.78 -23.45 -17.86
C GLN A 76 -14.18 -24.55 -18.75
N ASN A 77 -15.00 -25.49 -19.21
CA ASN A 77 -14.56 -26.61 -20.01
C ASN A 77 -13.37 -27.40 -19.41
N GLY A 78 -13.38 -27.57 -18.08
CA GLY A 78 -12.35 -28.29 -17.32
C GLY A 78 -11.05 -27.49 -17.05
N ARG A 79 -10.90 -26.27 -17.58
CA ARG A 79 -9.72 -25.43 -17.39
C ARG A 79 -10.00 -24.31 -16.41
N LEU A 80 -9.05 -24.06 -15.51
CA LEU A 80 -9.10 -22.88 -14.64
C LEU A 80 -9.01 -21.60 -15.47
N LEU A 81 -9.89 -20.65 -15.18
CA LEU A 81 -9.79 -19.30 -15.72
C LEU A 81 -8.73 -18.52 -14.96
N SER A 82 -8.02 -17.66 -15.69
CA SER A 82 -7.16 -16.68 -15.06
C SER A 82 -8.03 -15.54 -14.51
N PRO A 83 -7.79 -15.08 -13.26
CA PRO A 83 -8.45 -13.88 -12.75
C PRO A 83 -8.10 -12.67 -13.62
N LEU A 84 -8.94 -11.65 -13.57
CA LEU A 84 -8.71 -10.37 -14.26
C LEU A 84 -7.38 -9.76 -13.78
N LYS A 85 -6.53 -9.34 -14.71
CA LYS A 85 -5.19 -8.80 -14.41
C LYS A 85 -5.31 -7.51 -13.57
N GLY A 86 -4.62 -7.48 -12.48
CA GLY A 86 -4.55 -6.34 -11.54
C GLY A 86 -4.47 -6.80 -10.09
N VAL A 87 -4.71 -8.08 -9.85
CA VAL A 87 -4.52 -8.71 -8.55
C VAL A 87 -3.26 -9.56 -8.61
N PRO A 88 -2.17 -9.19 -7.95
CA PRO A 88 -1.11 -10.14 -7.76
C PRO A 88 -1.63 -11.25 -6.82
N PRO A 89 -1.50 -12.53 -7.20
CA PRO A 89 -1.57 -13.58 -6.23
C PRO A 89 -0.41 -13.37 -5.25
N GLY A 90 -0.71 -12.97 -4.02
CA GLY A 90 0.28 -12.73 -2.99
C GLY A 90 1.10 -11.45 -3.18
N GLY A 91 0.51 -10.29 -2.94
CA GLY A 91 1.26 -9.03 -2.80
C GLY A 91 2.34 -9.17 -1.75
N ARG A 92 3.58 -8.83 -2.10
CA ARG A 92 4.71 -8.76 -1.18
C ARG A 92 4.44 -7.67 -0.15
N GLY A 93 4.04 -8.02 1.03
CA GLY A 93 3.93 -7.04 2.08
C GLY A 93 3.00 -7.42 3.22
N GLY A 94 3.43 -8.31 4.07
CA GLY A 94 2.87 -8.46 5.39
C GLY A 94 1.75 -9.51 5.53
N PRO A 95 1.56 -10.00 6.73
CA PRO A 95 0.60 -11.03 7.06
C PRO A 95 -0.78 -10.40 7.21
N ALA A 96 -1.55 -10.33 6.16
CA ALA A 96 -2.84 -9.69 6.27
C ALA A 96 -3.98 -10.54 5.73
N CYS A 97 -4.15 -11.70 6.34
CA CYS A 97 -5.47 -12.25 6.45
C CYS A 97 -6.17 -11.54 7.60
N GLY A 98 -6.62 -10.32 7.43
CA GLY A 98 -7.47 -9.73 8.43
C GLY A 98 -7.23 -8.31 8.89
N PHE A 99 -6.45 -7.49 8.23
CA PHE A 99 -6.43 -6.07 8.59
C PHE A 99 -6.08 -5.20 7.39
N LEU A 100 -7.12 -4.74 6.70
CA LEU A 100 -7.03 -3.50 5.94
C LEU A 100 -8.07 -2.55 6.53
N GLY A 101 -7.59 -1.49 7.15
CA GLY A 101 -8.36 -0.64 8.01
C GLY A 101 -9.56 0.03 7.35
N VAL A 102 -10.46 0.44 8.20
CA VAL A 102 -11.53 1.46 8.07
C VAL A 102 -12.74 1.13 7.19
N ALA A 103 -12.69 0.18 6.25
CA ALA A 103 -13.83 -0.15 5.40
C ALA A 103 -14.02 -1.66 5.18
N ASP A 104 -13.67 -2.49 6.15
CA ASP A 104 -14.00 -3.90 6.12
C ASP A 104 -15.52 -4.06 6.24
N ILE A 105 -16.16 -4.33 5.10
CA ILE A 105 -17.59 -4.63 5.09
C ILE A 105 -17.72 -6.12 5.31
N ALA A 106 -18.20 -6.49 6.49
CA ALA A 106 -18.54 -7.87 6.81
C ALA A 106 -19.63 -8.35 5.84
N GLN A 107 -19.33 -9.34 5.02
CA GLN A 107 -20.26 -9.87 4.03
C GLN A 107 -20.26 -11.39 4.05
N SER A 108 -21.44 -11.96 3.77
CA SER A 108 -21.57 -13.38 3.46
C SER A 108 -21.52 -13.67 1.95
N LYS A 109 -21.17 -12.65 1.14
CA LYS A 109 -21.20 -12.75 -0.33
C LYS A 109 -20.00 -12.11 -1.01
N LEU A 110 -19.54 -12.68 -2.12
CA LEU A 110 -18.40 -12.25 -2.92
C LEU A 110 -18.78 -11.95 -4.37
N PRO A 111 -18.37 -10.80 -4.97
CA PRO A 111 -18.68 -10.43 -6.34
C PRO A 111 -17.72 -11.10 -7.32
N ILE A 112 -17.99 -12.34 -7.75
CA ILE A 112 -17.08 -13.10 -8.63
C ILE A 112 -16.93 -12.51 -10.03
N HIS A 113 -17.90 -11.73 -10.50
CA HIS A 113 -17.84 -10.99 -11.78
C HIS A 113 -16.77 -9.89 -11.81
N LEU A 114 -16.24 -9.48 -10.66
CA LEU A 114 -15.12 -8.55 -10.58
C LEU A 114 -13.76 -9.25 -10.65
N GLN A 115 -13.72 -10.56 -10.35
CA GLN A 115 -12.48 -11.33 -10.33
C GLN A 115 -12.23 -12.04 -11.66
N TYR A 116 -13.29 -12.47 -12.32
CA TYR A 116 -13.17 -13.32 -13.50
C TYR A 116 -13.88 -12.70 -14.72
N PRO A 117 -13.33 -12.91 -15.94
CA PRO A 117 -13.93 -12.42 -17.18
C PRO A 117 -15.14 -13.27 -17.56
N LEU A 118 -16.23 -13.19 -16.79
CA LEU A 118 -17.48 -13.91 -17.03
C LEU A 118 -18.30 -13.21 -18.13
N THR A 119 -17.73 -13.11 -19.33
CA THR A 119 -18.29 -12.36 -20.47
C THR A 119 -18.99 -13.23 -21.51
N GLN A 120 -18.89 -14.54 -21.38
CA GLN A 120 -19.48 -15.49 -22.33
C GLN A 120 -20.54 -16.35 -21.64
N PRO A 121 -21.70 -16.58 -22.27
CA PRO A 121 -22.65 -17.54 -21.76
C PRO A 121 -22.06 -18.95 -21.77
N GLY A 122 -22.45 -19.79 -20.80
CA GLY A 122 -21.95 -21.14 -20.67
C GLY A 122 -22.07 -21.71 -19.27
N THR A 123 -21.50 -22.89 -19.10
CA THR A 123 -21.44 -23.56 -17.79
C THR A 123 -20.04 -23.40 -17.18
N TYR A 124 -20.01 -22.90 -15.96
CA TYR A 124 -18.81 -22.71 -15.17
C TYR A 124 -18.90 -23.55 -13.90
N LEU A 125 -17.77 -23.92 -13.35
CA LEU A 125 -17.64 -24.51 -12.02
C LEU A 125 -16.94 -23.47 -11.13
N VAL A 126 -17.50 -23.21 -9.97
CA VAL A 126 -17.00 -22.24 -9.01
C VAL A 126 -16.69 -22.94 -7.70
N ARG A 127 -15.58 -22.61 -7.05
CA ARG A 127 -15.15 -23.13 -5.76
C ARG A 127 -14.60 -21.98 -4.92
N PHE A 128 -14.92 -22.02 -3.64
CA PHE A 128 -14.39 -21.13 -2.62
C PHE A 128 -13.32 -21.83 -1.79
N THR A 129 -12.25 -21.11 -1.43
CA THR A 129 -11.20 -21.58 -0.53
C THR A 129 -10.82 -20.44 0.42
N ARG A 130 -10.81 -20.71 1.73
CA ARG A 130 -10.30 -19.80 2.73
C ARG A 130 -8.96 -20.30 3.25
N HIS A 131 -8.02 -19.38 3.37
CA HIS A 131 -6.69 -19.63 3.91
C HIS A 131 -6.52 -18.96 5.27
N GLU A 132 -5.73 -19.54 6.13
CA GLU A 132 -5.31 -18.98 7.42
C GLU A 132 -3.81 -19.11 7.61
N TYR A 133 -3.21 -18.13 8.33
CA TYR A 133 -1.82 -18.25 8.76
C TYR A 133 -1.73 -19.17 10.01
N ARG A 134 -1.00 -20.25 9.89
CA ARG A 134 -0.67 -21.13 11.02
C ARG A 134 0.83 -21.12 11.28
N GLY A 135 1.21 -20.81 12.53
CA GLY A 135 2.60 -20.80 12.96
C GLY A 135 3.46 -19.77 12.21
N ALA A 136 4.71 -20.08 11.94
CA ALA A 136 5.75 -19.18 11.40
C ALA A 136 5.46 -18.54 10.01
N GLY A 137 4.21 -18.15 9.75
CA GLY A 137 3.82 -17.44 8.52
C GLY A 137 3.47 -18.35 7.34
N LYS A 138 3.18 -19.62 7.58
CA LYS A 138 2.72 -20.53 6.52
C LYS A 138 1.21 -20.38 6.31
N LEU A 139 0.82 -20.11 5.07
CA LEU A 139 -0.58 -20.04 4.65
C LEU A 139 -1.11 -21.44 4.40
N GLU A 140 -2.17 -21.84 5.11
CA GLU A 140 -2.80 -23.17 4.99
C GLU A 140 -4.29 -23.02 4.66
N ILE A 141 -4.85 -24.03 3.98
CA ILE A 141 -6.29 -24.07 3.70
C ILE A 141 -7.03 -24.34 5.00
N ALA A 142 -7.87 -23.39 5.41
CA ALA A 142 -8.69 -23.49 6.61
C ALA A 142 -10.07 -24.10 6.31
N GLU A 143 -10.66 -23.76 5.14
CA GLU A 143 -11.90 -24.36 4.67
C GLU A 143 -11.99 -24.26 3.14
N GLN A 144 -12.77 -25.16 2.51
CA GLN A 144 -12.97 -25.19 1.08
C GLN A 144 -14.37 -25.71 0.75
N SER A 145 -15.02 -25.16 -0.30
CA SER A 145 -16.28 -25.68 -0.79
C SER A 145 -16.07 -26.78 -1.83
N ASP A 146 -17.11 -27.55 -2.10
CA ASP A 146 -17.22 -28.32 -3.32
C ASP A 146 -17.31 -27.39 -4.55
N TRP A 147 -17.12 -27.99 -5.74
CA TRP A 147 -17.37 -27.30 -7.00
C TRP A 147 -18.87 -27.16 -7.25
N VAL A 148 -19.35 -25.92 -7.39
CA VAL A 148 -20.76 -25.59 -7.66
C VAL A 148 -20.91 -25.08 -9.08
N VAL A 149 -21.96 -25.53 -9.76
CA VAL A 149 -22.25 -25.17 -11.14
C VAL A 149 -22.87 -23.76 -11.22
N LEU A 150 -22.35 -22.91 -12.11
CA LEU A 150 -22.91 -21.63 -12.51
C LEU A 150 -23.35 -21.71 -13.97
N HIS A 151 -24.64 -21.55 -14.24
CA HIS A 151 -25.17 -21.44 -15.59
C HIS A 151 -25.31 -19.97 -15.98
N LEU A 152 -24.39 -19.47 -16.80
CA LEU A 152 -24.39 -18.09 -17.27
C LEU A 152 -25.11 -17.98 -18.62
N ARG A 153 -26.15 -17.17 -18.69
CA ARG A 153 -27.01 -16.96 -19.86
C ARG A 153 -26.78 -15.58 -20.47
N THR A 154 -27.14 -15.41 -21.73
CA THR A 154 -27.21 -14.09 -22.35
C THR A 154 -28.42 -13.34 -21.80
N ALA A 155 -28.21 -12.16 -21.25
CA ALA A 155 -29.31 -11.29 -20.83
C ALA A 155 -29.94 -10.59 -22.05
N PRO A 156 -31.27 -10.44 -22.10
CA PRO A 156 -31.89 -9.52 -23.05
C PRO A 156 -31.38 -8.08 -22.80
N PRO A 157 -31.06 -7.30 -23.85
CA PRO A 157 -30.55 -5.94 -23.69
C PRO A 157 -31.48 -5.04 -22.84
N SER A 158 -32.80 -5.20 -23.01
CA SER A 158 -33.82 -4.46 -22.22
C SER A 158 -33.75 -4.80 -20.73
N MET A 159 -33.39 -6.01 -20.34
CA MET A 159 -33.22 -6.41 -18.95
C MET A 159 -32.03 -5.67 -18.33
N ILE A 160 -30.86 -5.66 -19.00
CA ILE A 160 -29.68 -4.95 -18.54
C ILE A 160 -29.96 -3.46 -18.42
N GLU A 161 -30.61 -2.88 -19.43
CA GLU A 161 -30.95 -1.46 -19.47
C GLU A 161 -31.88 -1.06 -18.33
N SER A 162 -32.96 -1.81 -18.13
CA SER A 162 -33.91 -1.56 -17.05
C SER A 162 -33.25 -1.67 -15.67
N TRP A 163 -32.47 -2.73 -15.46
CA TRP A 163 -31.73 -2.93 -14.22
C TRP A 163 -30.74 -1.80 -13.97
N LEU A 164 -29.90 -1.47 -14.97
CA LEU A 164 -28.87 -0.45 -14.83
C LEU A 164 -29.45 0.93 -14.57
N SER A 165 -30.50 1.30 -15.27
CA SER A 165 -31.22 2.58 -15.06
C SER A 165 -31.80 2.66 -13.65
N HIS A 166 -32.41 1.56 -13.16
CA HIS A 166 -32.91 1.49 -11.80
C HIS A 166 -31.77 1.65 -10.77
N GLN A 167 -30.68 0.88 -10.90
CA GLN A 167 -29.54 0.95 -9.97
C GLN A 167 -28.91 2.35 -9.93
N LEU A 168 -28.71 2.99 -11.10
CA LEU A 168 -28.15 4.34 -11.16
C LEU A 168 -29.08 5.40 -10.52
N SER A 169 -30.40 5.20 -10.58
CA SER A 169 -31.37 6.14 -9.99
C SER A 169 -31.58 5.95 -8.48
N THR A 170 -31.17 4.81 -7.94
CA THR A 170 -31.39 4.42 -6.52
C THR A 170 -30.07 4.25 -5.75
N LEU A 171 -28.99 4.90 -6.19
CA LEU A 171 -27.69 4.78 -5.52
C LEU A 171 -27.78 5.18 -4.04
N PRO A 172 -27.24 4.35 -3.12
CA PRO A 172 -27.15 4.71 -1.72
C PRO A 172 -26.22 5.92 -1.52
N VAL A 173 -26.58 6.80 -0.59
CA VAL A 173 -25.73 7.95 -0.20
C VAL A 173 -24.63 7.50 0.77
N ALA A 174 -24.92 6.52 1.62
CA ALA A 174 -23.96 6.03 2.60
C ALA A 174 -22.85 5.20 1.95
N ALA A 175 -21.59 5.47 2.33
CA ALA A 175 -20.42 4.83 1.75
C ALA A 175 -20.40 3.30 1.92
N GLY A 176 -20.86 2.78 3.05
CA GLY A 176 -20.90 1.34 3.32
C GLY A 176 -21.73 0.55 2.30
N PRO A 177 -23.05 0.82 2.13
CA PRO A 177 -23.87 0.17 1.11
C PRO A 177 -23.39 0.45 -0.31
N LEU A 178 -22.86 1.66 -0.56
CA LEU A 178 -22.35 2.04 -1.87
C LEU A 178 -21.14 1.16 -2.27
N LEU A 179 -20.15 1.03 -1.40
CA LEU A 179 -18.96 0.20 -1.62
C LEU A 179 -19.24 -1.30 -1.50
N GLY A 180 -20.10 -1.69 -0.56
CA GLY A 180 -20.37 -3.10 -0.27
C GLY A 180 -21.16 -3.82 -1.34
N GLU A 181 -22.06 -3.12 -2.04
CA GLU A 181 -22.96 -3.79 -2.97
C GLU A 181 -23.23 -2.99 -4.25
N ALA A 182 -23.55 -1.69 -4.16
CA ALA A 182 -24.05 -0.94 -5.30
C ALA A 182 -22.99 -0.75 -6.39
N LEU A 183 -21.80 -0.23 -6.07
CA LEU A 183 -20.72 -0.07 -7.05
C LEU A 183 -20.19 -1.40 -7.59
N PRO A 184 -19.89 -2.42 -6.74
CA PRO A 184 -19.55 -3.74 -7.24
C PRO A 184 -20.57 -4.32 -8.23
N SER A 185 -21.86 -4.17 -7.94
CA SER A 185 -22.93 -4.64 -8.84
C SER A 185 -22.92 -3.89 -10.16
N LEU A 186 -22.86 -2.57 -10.15
CA LEU A 186 -22.84 -1.74 -11.36
C LEU A 186 -21.66 -2.06 -12.28
N LEU A 187 -20.50 -2.35 -11.71
CA LEU A 187 -19.28 -2.72 -12.46
C LEU A 187 -19.44 -3.99 -13.30
N ALA A 188 -20.41 -4.85 -13.02
CA ALA A 188 -20.71 -6.03 -13.84
C ALA A 188 -21.09 -5.67 -15.29
N SER A 189 -21.80 -4.54 -15.48
CA SER A 189 -22.31 -4.14 -16.80
C SER A 189 -21.24 -3.63 -17.77
N ARG A 190 -20.10 -3.10 -17.23
CA ARG A 190 -19.07 -2.42 -18.04
C ARG A 190 -19.61 -1.27 -18.89
N ASP A 191 -20.76 -0.73 -18.56
CA ASP A 191 -21.42 0.36 -19.28
C ASP A 191 -20.70 1.70 -19.14
N ASN A 192 -20.73 2.52 -20.18
CA ASN A 192 -20.09 3.84 -20.16
C ASN A 192 -20.67 4.78 -19.10
N ARG A 193 -21.92 4.64 -18.70
CA ARG A 193 -22.53 5.44 -17.60
C ARG A 193 -21.87 5.08 -16.28
N VAL A 194 -21.57 3.80 -16.06
CA VAL A 194 -20.85 3.34 -14.88
C VAL A 194 -19.38 3.81 -14.90
N LEU A 195 -18.72 3.77 -16.06
CA LEU A 195 -17.39 4.34 -16.23
C LEU A 195 -17.35 5.83 -15.85
N ARG A 196 -18.32 6.63 -16.33
CA ARG A 196 -18.43 8.05 -15.96
C ARG A 196 -18.66 8.22 -14.46
N LEU A 197 -19.57 7.44 -13.88
CA LEU A 197 -19.80 7.45 -12.43
C LEU A 197 -18.51 7.16 -11.65
N MET A 198 -17.70 6.16 -12.08
CA MET A 198 -16.40 5.88 -11.44
C MET A 198 -15.47 7.09 -11.55
N ILE A 199 -15.32 7.67 -12.75
CA ILE A 199 -14.48 8.86 -12.94
C ILE A 199 -15.00 10.02 -12.07
N ASP A 200 -16.31 10.27 -12.03
CA ASP A 200 -16.90 11.32 -11.18
C ASP A 200 -16.64 11.09 -9.68
N THR A 201 -16.70 9.84 -9.26
CA THR A 201 -16.42 9.45 -7.87
C THR A 201 -14.96 9.70 -7.48
N THR A 202 -14.01 9.64 -8.43
CA THR A 202 -12.59 9.94 -8.13
C THR A 202 -12.33 11.39 -7.74
N TYR A 203 -13.28 12.29 -7.99
CA TYR A 203 -13.20 13.70 -7.59
C TYR A 203 -13.77 13.98 -6.20
N GLN A 204 -14.28 12.97 -5.51
CA GLN A 204 -14.67 13.12 -4.12
C GLN A 204 -13.41 13.32 -3.26
N SER A 205 -13.44 14.32 -2.40
CA SER A 205 -12.32 14.67 -1.56
C SER A 205 -12.73 14.77 -0.10
N CYS A 206 -11.82 14.38 0.78
CA CYS A 206 -11.99 14.57 2.20
C CYS A 206 -11.77 16.03 2.63
N PRO A 207 -12.34 16.44 3.76
CA PRO A 207 -11.82 17.57 4.50
C PRO A 207 -10.34 17.35 4.80
N ALA A 208 -9.52 18.40 4.71
CA ALA A 208 -8.09 18.31 4.93
C ALA A 208 -7.74 17.60 6.26
N ARG A 209 -6.77 16.68 6.19
CA ARG A 209 -6.18 15.95 7.32
C ARG A 209 -7.00 14.80 7.94
N VAL A 210 -8.02 14.28 7.28
CA VAL A 210 -8.72 13.08 7.75
C VAL A 210 -8.22 11.86 6.97
N TRP A 211 -7.30 11.10 7.55
CA TRP A 211 -6.86 9.81 7.02
C TRP A 211 -8.02 8.81 7.02
N GLY A 212 -8.22 8.12 5.89
CA GLY A 212 -9.22 7.05 5.80
C GLY A 212 -10.67 7.52 5.82
N CYS A 213 -10.94 8.75 5.44
CA CYS A 213 -12.32 9.21 5.31
C CYS A 213 -13.07 8.44 4.19
N PRO A 214 -14.39 8.27 4.32
CA PRO A 214 -15.19 7.50 3.37
C PRO A 214 -15.06 7.97 1.92
N GLU A 215 -14.94 9.27 1.68
CA GLU A 215 -14.80 9.88 0.36
C GLU A 215 -13.47 9.50 -0.31
N SER A 216 -12.37 9.45 0.46
CA SER A 216 -11.05 9.01 -0.03
C SER A 216 -11.07 7.53 -0.40
N VAL A 217 -11.72 6.70 0.41
CA VAL A 217 -11.87 5.28 0.15
C VAL A 217 -12.72 5.06 -1.12
N LEU A 218 -13.81 5.81 -1.27
CA LEU A 218 -14.66 5.79 -2.47
C LEU A 218 -13.90 6.21 -3.72
N ALA A 219 -13.14 7.30 -3.63
CA ALA A 219 -12.34 7.81 -4.75
C ALA A 219 -11.25 6.80 -5.16
N GLY A 220 -10.56 6.19 -4.20
CA GLY A 220 -9.57 5.14 -4.45
C GLY A 220 -10.18 3.89 -5.08
N TYR A 221 -11.30 3.41 -4.55
CA TYR A 221 -12.04 2.28 -5.11
C TYR A 221 -12.47 2.55 -6.56
N ALA A 222 -13.03 3.73 -6.82
CA ALA A 222 -13.47 4.13 -8.14
C ALA A 222 -12.31 4.19 -9.13
N ALA A 223 -11.18 4.76 -8.73
CA ALA A 223 -9.97 4.87 -9.56
C ALA A 223 -9.43 3.47 -9.93
N GLU A 224 -9.30 2.56 -8.96
CA GLU A 224 -8.88 1.17 -9.22
C GLU A 224 -9.86 0.41 -10.12
N SER A 225 -11.16 0.70 -10.00
CA SER A 225 -12.21 0.08 -10.82
C SER A 225 -12.10 0.43 -12.30
N LEU A 226 -11.41 1.51 -12.68
CA LEU A 226 -11.20 1.87 -14.09
C LEU A 226 -10.47 0.76 -14.88
N LYS A 227 -9.65 -0.04 -14.23
CA LYS A 227 -8.96 -1.20 -14.83
C LYS A 227 -9.90 -2.28 -15.37
N LEU A 228 -11.15 -2.27 -14.95
CA LEU A 228 -12.17 -3.21 -15.38
C LEU A 228 -12.80 -2.85 -16.73
N PHE A 229 -12.58 -1.65 -17.24
CA PHE A 229 -13.11 -1.16 -18.50
C PHE A 229 -12.06 -1.25 -19.61
N GLU A 230 -12.51 -1.14 -20.86
CA GLU A 230 -11.61 -1.10 -21.99
C GLU A 230 -10.75 0.18 -21.98
N SER A 231 -9.44 0.01 -22.14
CA SER A 231 -8.47 1.13 -22.03
C SER A 231 -8.80 2.31 -22.96
N ALA A 232 -9.35 2.05 -24.16
CA ALA A 232 -9.73 3.12 -25.10
C ALA A 232 -10.90 3.97 -24.56
N GLN A 233 -11.90 3.32 -23.96
CA GLN A 233 -13.02 4.03 -23.33
C GLN A 233 -12.57 4.84 -22.13
N VAL A 234 -11.72 4.23 -21.28
CA VAL A 234 -11.14 4.90 -20.09
C VAL A 234 -10.38 6.16 -20.53
N ARG A 235 -9.47 6.05 -21.50
CA ARG A 235 -8.68 7.20 -21.99
C ARG A 235 -9.56 8.34 -22.48
N THR A 236 -10.60 8.04 -23.26
CA THR A 236 -11.51 9.06 -23.78
C THR A 236 -12.25 9.81 -22.67
N GLN A 237 -12.84 9.08 -21.73
CA GLN A 237 -13.60 9.67 -20.62
C GLN A 237 -12.68 10.38 -19.61
N LEU A 238 -11.49 9.84 -19.37
CA LEU A 238 -10.47 10.43 -18.51
C LEU A 238 -9.99 11.79 -19.04
N LEU A 239 -9.63 11.87 -20.34
CA LEU A 239 -9.24 13.12 -20.97
C LEU A 239 -10.34 14.17 -20.91
N LEU A 240 -11.59 13.78 -21.15
CA LEU A 240 -12.72 14.68 -21.04
C LEU A 240 -12.84 15.25 -19.62
N ALA A 241 -12.77 14.38 -18.61
CA ALA A 241 -12.87 14.78 -17.21
C ALA A 241 -11.71 15.71 -16.79
N ILE A 242 -10.46 15.38 -17.14
CA ILE A 242 -9.29 16.18 -16.80
C ILE A 242 -9.33 17.54 -17.53
N SER A 243 -9.75 17.58 -18.79
CA SER A 243 -9.88 18.84 -19.54
C SER A 243 -10.91 19.78 -18.90
N GLN A 244 -12.02 19.23 -18.42
CA GLN A 244 -13.10 20.01 -17.80
C GLN A 244 -12.79 20.44 -16.37
N ARG A 245 -12.27 19.54 -15.55
CA ARG A 245 -12.16 19.69 -14.09
C ARG A 245 -10.72 19.70 -13.56
N GLY A 246 -9.73 19.41 -14.40
CA GLY A 246 -8.36 19.12 -13.98
C GLY A 246 -8.21 17.68 -13.47
N PRO A 247 -6.99 17.26 -13.08
CA PRO A 247 -6.75 15.96 -12.48
C PRO A 247 -7.35 15.86 -11.07
N SER A 248 -7.54 14.63 -10.58
CA SER A 248 -7.79 14.35 -9.16
C SER A 248 -6.66 13.49 -8.60
N ASN A 249 -6.41 13.56 -7.28
CA ASN A 249 -5.38 12.75 -6.64
C ASN A 249 -5.61 11.26 -6.82
N ALA A 250 -6.86 10.79 -6.69
CA ALA A 250 -7.18 9.40 -6.89
C ALA A 250 -6.86 8.92 -8.31
N LEU A 251 -7.11 9.75 -9.33
CA LEU A 251 -6.73 9.44 -10.72
C LEU A 251 -5.20 9.43 -10.90
N ALA A 252 -4.49 10.37 -10.29
CA ALA A 252 -3.03 10.43 -10.39
C ALA A 252 -2.37 9.11 -9.94
N TYR A 253 -2.83 8.49 -8.86
CA TYR A 253 -2.33 7.18 -8.40
C TYR A 253 -2.58 6.03 -9.37
N THR A 254 -3.50 6.17 -10.33
CA THR A 254 -3.77 5.13 -11.35
C THR A 254 -2.97 5.31 -12.63
N PHE A 255 -2.30 6.44 -12.80
CA PHE A 255 -1.52 6.68 -14.00
C PHE A 255 -0.35 5.70 -14.09
N ASN A 256 -0.27 5.03 -15.23
CA ASN A 256 0.84 4.18 -15.60
C ASN A 256 1.15 4.31 -17.08
N PRO A 257 2.40 4.13 -17.49
CA PRO A 257 2.82 4.31 -18.90
C PRO A 257 2.11 3.39 -19.85
N ARG A 258 1.82 2.16 -19.44
CA ARG A 258 1.19 1.16 -20.30
C ARG A 258 -0.17 1.61 -20.83
N ASP A 259 -0.98 2.25 -19.99
CA ASP A 259 -2.35 2.60 -20.32
C ASP A 259 -2.49 4.06 -20.76
N HIS A 260 -1.58 4.94 -20.32
CA HIS A 260 -1.73 6.39 -20.43
C HIS A 260 -0.71 7.10 -21.31
N ALA A 261 0.38 6.45 -21.76
CA ALA A 261 1.40 7.08 -22.63
C ALA A 261 0.78 7.76 -23.87
N ALA A 262 -0.21 7.11 -24.50
CA ALA A 262 -0.85 7.65 -25.71
C ALA A 262 -1.58 8.96 -25.51
N ILE A 263 -1.92 9.33 -24.27
CA ILE A 263 -2.65 10.56 -23.91
C ILE A 263 -1.86 11.47 -22.98
N ALA A 264 -0.61 11.12 -22.67
CA ALA A 264 0.21 11.84 -21.69
C ALA A 264 0.35 13.32 -22.02
N SER A 265 0.65 13.65 -23.28
CA SER A 265 0.78 15.06 -23.72
C SER A 265 -0.50 15.87 -23.54
N GLN A 266 -1.67 15.27 -23.83
CA GLN A 266 -2.96 15.95 -23.62
C GLN A 266 -3.25 16.15 -22.13
N ILE A 267 -2.89 15.18 -21.28
CA ILE A 267 -3.02 15.32 -19.81
C ILE A 267 -2.13 16.46 -19.32
N VAL A 268 -0.88 16.57 -19.81
CA VAL A 268 0.01 17.69 -19.45
C VAL A 268 -0.61 19.04 -19.80
N VAL A 269 -1.07 19.20 -21.04
CA VAL A 269 -1.72 20.47 -21.50
C VAL A 269 -2.93 20.84 -20.64
N ALA A 270 -3.75 19.87 -20.27
CA ALA A 270 -4.93 20.09 -19.43
C ALA A 270 -4.59 20.35 -17.95
N THR A 271 -3.42 19.89 -17.48
CA THR A 271 -3.01 19.94 -16.07
C THR A 271 -2.22 21.20 -15.73
N LEU A 272 -1.32 21.67 -16.61
CA LEU A 272 -0.49 22.85 -16.37
C LEU A 272 -1.26 24.08 -15.88
N PRO A 273 -2.42 24.46 -16.46
CA PRO A 273 -3.19 25.61 -15.98
C PRO A 273 -3.76 25.45 -14.56
N ARG A 274 -3.75 24.24 -14.01
CA ARG A 274 -4.30 23.93 -12.67
C ARG A 274 -3.30 24.14 -11.55
N LEU A 275 -2.03 24.31 -11.85
CA LEU A 275 -1.00 24.62 -10.85
C LEU A 275 -1.36 25.87 -10.05
N HIS A 276 -1.86 26.93 -10.69
CA HIS A 276 -2.26 28.18 -10.03
C HIS A 276 -3.75 28.22 -9.62
N SER A 277 -4.36 27.05 -9.37
CA SER A 277 -5.74 26.99 -8.91
C SER A 277 -5.88 27.57 -7.49
N SER A 278 -6.97 28.29 -7.23
CA SER A 278 -7.33 28.71 -5.87
C SER A 278 -7.75 27.56 -4.96
N ALA A 279 -8.05 26.38 -5.51
CA ALA A 279 -8.41 25.18 -4.77
C ALA A 279 -7.18 24.34 -4.46
N PRO A 280 -6.74 24.20 -3.18
CA PRO A 280 -5.53 23.48 -2.82
C PRO A 280 -5.47 22.04 -3.31
N ALA A 281 -6.61 21.33 -3.31
CA ALA A 281 -6.70 19.94 -3.82
C ALA A 281 -6.44 19.84 -5.33
N GLN A 282 -6.76 20.89 -6.11
CA GLN A 282 -6.44 20.94 -7.53
C GLN A 282 -4.96 21.17 -7.78
N VAL A 283 -4.32 22.02 -6.97
CA VAL A 283 -2.86 22.25 -7.03
C VAL A 283 -2.13 20.95 -6.69
N GLU A 284 -2.50 20.28 -5.59
CA GLU A 284 -1.94 19.00 -5.20
C GLU A 284 -2.04 17.97 -6.34
N ALA A 285 -3.24 17.77 -6.89
CA ALA A 285 -3.47 16.82 -7.96
C ALA A 285 -2.70 17.18 -9.23
N ALA A 286 -2.55 18.48 -9.54
CA ALA A 286 -1.77 18.94 -10.68
C ALA A 286 -0.27 18.67 -10.51
N VAL A 287 0.30 19.02 -9.35
CA VAL A 287 1.70 18.75 -9.01
C VAL A 287 1.99 17.25 -9.09
N HIS A 288 1.16 16.42 -8.42
CA HIS A 288 1.33 14.98 -8.42
C HIS A 288 1.25 14.37 -9.83
N THR A 289 0.25 14.78 -10.61
CA THR A 289 0.08 14.28 -11.99
C THR A 289 1.28 14.64 -12.88
N LEU A 290 1.74 15.89 -12.84
CA LEU A 290 2.89 16.34 -13.63
C LEU A 290 4.19 15.65 -13.19
N TYR A 291 4.38 15.46 -11.87
CA TYR A 291 5.50 14.70 -11.34
C TYR A 291 5.57 13.28 -11.91
N LEU A 292 4.44 12.57 -11.94
CA LEU A 292 4.37 11.21 -12.49
C LEU A 292 4.62 11.17 -13.99
N LEU A 293 3.99 12.07 -14.75
CA LEU A 293 4.10 12.10 -16.22
C LEU A 293 5.51 12.45 -16.73
N ARG A 294 6.38 13.00 -15.88
CA ARG A 294 7.77 13.26 -16.20
C ARG A 294 8.60 11.99 -16.43
N ASP A 295 8.13 10.84 -15.94
CA ASP A 295 8.87 9.57 -16.10
C ASP A 295 9.05 9.24 -17.59
N PRO A 296 10.31 8.93 -18.03
CA PRO A 296 10.62 8.65 -19.44
C PRO A 296 9.77 7.56 -20.09
N SER A 297 9.20 6.64 -19.28
CA SER A 297 8.34 5.57 -19.76
C SER A 297 7.02 6.05 -20.38
N TYR A 298 6.62 7.32 -20.15
CA TYR A 298 5.47 7.92 -20.82
C TYR A 298 5.78 8.41 -22.24
N GLY A 299 7.07 8.45 -22.64
CA GLY A 299 7.48 8.84 -24.00
C GLY A 299 7.16 10.29 -24.35
N LEU A 300 7.10 11.18 -23.36
CA LEU A 300 6.90 12.62 -23.63
C LEU A 300 8.13 13.21 -24.35
N PRO A 301 7.91 14.19 -25.28
CA PRO A 301 9.01 14.95 -25.85
C PRO A 301 9.85 15.67 -24.78
N SER A 302 11.17 15.77 -24.99
CA SER A 302 12.10 16.44 -24.07
C SER A 302 11.68 17.86 -23.70
N ASP A 303 11.18 18.63 -24.67
CA ASP A 303 10.70 20.01 -24.47
C ASP A 303 9.47 20.03 -23.53
N THR A 304 8.58 19.03 -23.65
CA THR A 304 7.42 18.89 -22.74
C THR A 304 7.87 18.53 -21.34
N VAL A 305 8.86 17.64 -21.19
CA VAL A 305 9.43 17.29 -19.89
C VAL A 305 10.09 18.53 -19.26
N ALA A 306 10.91 19.27 -20.02
CA ALA A 306 11.52 20.51 -19.55
C ALA A 306 10.48 21.57 -19.14
N GLN A 307 9.37 21.67 -19.87
CA GLN A 307 8.26 22.55 -19.50
C GLN A 307 7.61 22.13 -18.17
N ILE A 308 7.40 20.82 -17.93
CA ILE A 308 6.89 20.30 -16.66
C ILE A 308 7.86 20.65 -15.53
N GLU A 309 9.14 20.37 -15.70
CA GLU A 309 10.17 20.61 -14.69
C GLU A 309 10.24 22.09 -14.31
N HIS A 310 10.30 22.97 -15.30
CA HIS A 310 10.28 24.42 -15.06
C HIS A 310 9.00 24.89 -14.35
N ALA A 311 7.84 24.37 -14.75
CA ALA A 311 6.57 24.71 -14.11
C ALA A 311 6.54 24.27 -12.63
N LEU A 312 7.02 23.07 -12.32
CA LEU A 312 7.06 22.55 -10.94
C LEU A 312 8.08 23.30 -10.07
N GLU A 313 9.25 23.71 -10.61
CA GLU A 313 10.22 24.54 -9.89
C GLU A 313 9.65 25.91 -9.53
N THR A 314 8.95 26.55 -10.45
CA THR A 314 8.33 27.88 -10.23
C THR A 314 7.13 27.84 -9.29
N GLU A 315 6.49 26.67 -9.13
CA GLU A 315 5.32 26.49 -8.30
C GLU A 315 5.60 26.51 -6.78
N VAL A 316 6.85 26.34 -6.36
CA VAL A 316 7.23 26.27 -4.94
C VAL A 316 6.75 27.50 -4.16
N ASP A 317 6.90 28.70 -4.71
CA ASP A 317 6.51 29.94 -4.05
C ASP A 317 5.00 30.04 -3.86
N PHE A 318 4.24 29.60 -4.84
CA PHE A 318 2.78 29.59 -4.78
C PHE A 318 2.28 28.57 -3.74
N VAL A 319 2.84 27.36 -3.74
CA VAL A 319 2.52 26.31 -2.76
C VAL A 319 2.85 26.74 -1.34
N VAL A 320 4.00 27.41 -1.13
CA VAL A 320 4.37 28.00 0.17
C VAL A 320 3.38 29.08 0.58
N GLY A 321 3.00 29.97 -0.33
CA GLY A 321 2.01 31.04 -0.07
C GLY A 321 0.64 30.50 0.30
N GLN A 322 0.21 29.40 -0.32
CA GLN A 322 -1.04 28.72 -0.01
C GLN A 322 -0.99 27.84 1.25
N LYS A 323 0.19 27.57 1.81
CA LYS A 323 0.42 26.58 2.87
C LYS A 323 -0.10 25.18 2.51
N ASN A 324 0.08 24.77 1.25
CA ASN A 324 -0.41 23.49 0.74
C ASN A 324 0.60 22.37 1.02
N GLU A 325 0.45 21.73 2.17
CA GLU A 325 1.37 20.68 2.66
C GLU A 325 1.45 19.46 1.73
N ASN A 326 0.32 19.03 1.17
CA ASN A 326 0.27 17.87 0.29
C ASN A 326 0.98 18.13 -1.06
N ALA A 327 0.74 19.29 -1.66
CA ALA A 327 1.47 19.68 -2.87
C ALA A 327 2.97 19.82 -2.60
N ALA A 328 3.35 20.34 -1.42
CA ALA A 328 4.74 20.45 -1.00
C ALA A 328 5.45 19.09 -0.91
N GLN A 329 4.76 18.01 -0.48
CA GLN A 329 5.33 16.66 -0.46
C GLN A 329 5.74 16.17 -1.86
N TRP A 330 4.88 16.36 -2.84
CA TRP A 330 5.18 15.99 -4.23
C TRP A 330 6.25 16.85 -4.85
N LEU A 331 6.25 18.17 -4.57
CA LEU A 331 7.32 19.07 -4.99
C LEU A 331 8.67 18.67 -4.39
N ALA A 332 8.72 18.31 -3.11
CA ALA A 332 9.96 17.85 -2.49
C ALA A 332 10.53 16.61 -3.19
N GLN A 333 9.68 15.61 -3.48
CA GLN A 333 10.09 14.41 -4.22
C GLN A 333 10.57 14.74 -5.65
N PHE A 334 9.87 15.63 -6.33
CA PHE A 334 10.27 16.11 -7.64
C PHE A 334 11.65 16.77 -7.60
N LEU A 335 11.85 17.77 -6.74
CA LEU A 335 13.11 18.52 -6.62
C LEU A 335 14.31 17.61 -6.32
N ALA A 336 14.12 16.61 -5.46
CA ALA A 336 15.14 15.61 -5.17
C ALA A 336 15.44 14.71 -6.39
N SER A 337 14.43 14.34 -7.16
CA SER A 337 14.58 13.45 -8.31
C SER A 337 15.29 14.12 -9.51
N VAL A 338 15.13 15.41 -9.66
CA VAL A 338 15.87 16.19 -10.68
C VAL A 338 17.34 16.33 -10.29
N GLY A 339 17.67 16.29 -8.99
CA GLY A 339 19.06 16.35 -8.50
C GLY A 339 19.78 17.64 -8.84
N SER A 340 19.04 18.69 -9.23
CA SER A 340 19.63 19.94 -9.71
C SER A 340 20.17 20.79 -8.56
N VAL A 341 21.24 21.53 -8.84
CA VAL A 341 21.76 22.58 -7.93
C VAL A 341 20.67 23.60 -7.59
N ALA A 342 19.73 23.84 -8.51
CA ALA A 342 18.58 24.74 -8.33
C ALA A 342 17.51 24.16 -7.39
N GLY A 343 17.30 22.83 -7.36
CA GLY A 343 16.30 22.18 -6.52
C GLY A 343 16.62 22.25 -5.02
N ARG A 344 17.90 22.23 -4.64
CA ARG A 344 18.33 22.25 -3.23
C ARG A 344 17.86 23.48 -2.45
N PRO A 345 18.02 24.73 -2.91
CA PRO A 345 17.48 25.92 -2.23
C PRO A 345 15.95 25.86 -2.07
N LEU A 346 15.24 25.30 -3.06
CA LEU A 346 13.78 25.15 -3.02
C LEU A 346 13.34 24.12 -1.98
N LEU A 347 14.08 23.00 -1.83
CA LEU A 347 13.85 22.04 -0.75
C LEU A 347 14.02 22.69 0.63
N TRP A 348 15.08 23.49 0.80
CA TRP A 348 15.27 24.26 2.03
C TRP A 348 14.12 25.24 2.28
N LYS A 349 13.63 25.88 1.25
CA LYS A 349 12.50 26.80 1.34
C LYS A 349 11.22 26.10 1.83
N LEU A 350 10.92 24.90 1.32
CA LEU A 350 9.80 24.08 1.80
C LEU A 350 9.97 23.70 3.27
N ALA A 351 11.15 23.22 3.67
CA ALA A 351 11.45 22.84 5.04
C ALA A 351 11.32 24.01 6.02
N GLU A 352 11.84 25.21 5.66
CA GLU A 352 11.75 26.42 6.47
C GLU A 352 10.34 26.99 6.59
N ALA A 353 9.54 26.83 5.53
CA ALA A 353 8.12 27.16 5.55
C ALA A 353 7.29 26.20 6.42
N ARG A 354 7.92 25.16 6.97
CA ARG A 354 7.28 24.05 7.73
C ARG A 354 6.20 23.34 6.90
N LEU A 355 6.45 23.18 5.61
CA LEU A 355 5.59 22.42 4.71
C LEU A 355 6.31 21.15 4.29
N ALA A 356 5.68 20.00 4.52
CA ALA A 356 6.28 18.70 4.27
C ALA A 356 7.73 18.60 4.82
N THR A 357 7.95 19.10 6.03
CA THR A 357 9.31 19.31 6.61
C THR A 357 10.09 18.02 6.59
N GLU A 358 9.56 16.93 7.13
CA GLU A 358 10.22 15.62 7.17
C GLU A 358 10.58 15.16 5.74
N GLN A 359 9.64 15.20 4.81
CA GLN A 359 9.86 14.79 3.42
C GLN A 359 10.92 15.64 2.74
N SER A 360 10.90 16.97 2.94
CA SER A 360 11.88 17.89 2.36
C SER A 360 13.28 17.63 2.92
N LEU A 361 13.41 17.38 4.23
CA LEU A 361 14.68 17.04 4.86
C LEU A 361 15.23 15.68 4.39
N ILE A 362 14.36 14.66 4.28
CA ILE A 362 14.73 13.37 3.69
C ILE A 362 15.24 13.56 2.26
N CYS A 363 14.53 14.35 1.45
CA CYS A 363 14.90 14.64 0.07
C CYS A 363 16.26 15.38 -0.02
N LEU A 364 16.57 16.28 0.90
CA LEU A 364 17.89 16.90 1.00
C LEU A 364 18.99 15.85 1.24
N THR A 365 18.75 14.86 2.08
CA THR A 365 19.74 13.78 2.30
C THR A 365 20.00 12.97 1.02
N TRP A 366 19.04 12.83 0.11
CA TRP A 366 19.22 12.11 -1.14
C TRP A 366 20.15 12.85 -2.11
N LEU A 367 20.24 14.19 -2.01
CA LEU A 367 21.20 14.99 -2.79
C LEU A 367 22.66 14.79 -2.32
N LYS A 368 22.87 14.25 -1.12
CA LYS A 368 24.19 13.88 -0.56
C LYS A 368 25.20 15.02 -0.53
N ASP A 369 24.76 16.28 -0.38
CA ASP A 369 25.67 17.41 -0.22
C ASP A 369 26.11 17.52 1.25
N PRO A 370 27.39 17.29 1.57
CA PRO A 370 27.85 17.30 2.96
C PRO A 370 27.64 18.65 3.66
N SER A 371 27.55 19.76 2.90
CA SER A 371 27.30 21.09 3.46
C SER A 371 25.93 21.25 4.09
N ASP A 372 24.99 20.31 3.84
CA ASP A 372 23.67 20.27 4.48
C ASP A 372 23.71 19.69 5.89
N LEU A 373 24.70 18.86 6.24
CA LEU A 373 24.76 18.13 7.50
C LEU A 373 24.63 19.02 8.75
N PRO A 374 25.35 20.17 8.87
CA PRO A 374 25.21 21.04 10.05
C PRO A 374 23.78 21.58 10.20
N ARG A 375 23.14 21.94 9.08
CA ARG A 375 21.80 22.51 9.09
C ARG A 375 20.73 21.46 9.35
N LEU A 376 20.87 20.25 8.77
CA LEU A 376 20.00 19.12 9.06
C LEU A 376 20.06 18.77 10.55
N THR A 377 21.25 18.70 11.13
CA THR A 377 21.46 18.45 12.57
C THR A 377 20.75 19.49 13.43
N ALA A 378 20.92 20.77 13.13
CA ALA A 378 20.29 21.85 13.90
C ALA A 378 18.74 21.79 13.88
N ILE A 379 18.14 21.38 12.76
CA ILE A 379 16.69 21.24 12.64
C ILE A 379 16.21 19.99 13.38
N VAL A 380 16.90 18.86 13.25
CA VAL A 380 16.54 17.59 13.91
C VAL A 380 16.61 17.71 15.43
N GLU A 381 17.50 18.55 15.97
CA GLU A 381 17.60 18.80 17.41
C GLU A 381 16.45 19.66 17.95
N GLN A 382 15.79 20.45 17.10
CA GLN A 382 14.68 21.29 17.51
C GLN A 382 13.46 20.42 17.76
N LYS A 383 12.87 20.54 18.95
CA LYS A 383 11.58 19.91 19.24
C LYS A 383 10.52 20.55 18.35
N ASP A 384 9.86 19.74 17.53
CA ASP A 384 8.67 20.20 16.82
C ASP A 384 7.56 20.48 17.83
N ALA A 385 7.31 21.76 18.08
CA ALA A 385 6.27 22.21 18.99
C ALA A 385 4.86 21.88 18.47
N SER A 386 4.74 21.46 17.21
CA SER A 386 3.47 21.09 16.56
C SER A 386 3.12 19.61 16.69
N ASP A 387 4.03 18.77 17.21
CA ASP A 387 3.74 17.35 17.47
C ASP A 387 3.53 17.07 18.97
N PRO A 388 2.29 17.24 19.49
CA PRO A 388 1.97 16.95 20.87
C PRO A 388 2.02 15.45 21.20
N ALA A 389 1.99 14.56 20.20
CA ALA A 389 1.98 13.11 20.39
C ALA A 389 3.37 12.52 20.62
N GLY A 390 4.45 13.29 20.39
CA GLY A 390 5.82 12.85 20.63
C GLY A 390 6.30 11.75 19.67
N TYR A 391 5.64 11.59 18.53
CA TYR A 391 6.19 10.81 17.43
C TYR A 391 7.33 11.62 16.80
N ASP A 392 8.54 11.12 16.98
CA ASP A 392 9.77 11.76 16.53
C ASP A 392 9.83 11.76 14.99
N SER A 393 9.11 12.69 14.35
CA SER A 393 9.08 12.85 12.89
C SER A 393 10.48 12.99 12.29
N HIS A 394 11.44 13.46 13.06
CA HIS A 394 12.82 13.61 12.63
C HIS A 394 13.67 12.34 12.71
N ALA A 395 13.20 11.26 13.35
CA ALA A 395 13.95 10.00 13.42
C ALA A 395 14.23 9.42 12.04
N SER A 396 13.25 9.51 11.12
CA SER A 396 13.44 9.09 9.71
C SER A 396 14.55 9.89 9.03
N VAL A 397 14.63 11.20 9.27
CA VAL A 397 15.68 12.08 8.71
C VAL A 397 17.06 11.62 9.18
N VAL A 398 17.21 11.32 10.47
CA VAL A 398 18.47 10.80 11.05
C VAL A 398 18.90 9.49 10.42
N GLY A 399 17.93 8.56 10.22
CA GLY A 399 18.18 7.30 9.52
C GLY A 399 18.66 7.51 8.07
N HIS A 400 18.07 8.48 7.37
CA HIS A 400 18.49 8.86 6.02
C HIS A 400 19.86 9.57 6.00
N MET A 401 20.18 10.39 7.01
CA MET A 401 21.53 10.98 7.15
C MET A 401 22.57 9.87 7.23
N GLN A 402 22.38 8.87 8.11
CA GLN A 402 23.27 7.73 8.24
C GLN A 402 23.42 6.96 6.91
N THR A 403 22.31 6.63 6.26
CA THR A 403 22.30 5.82 5.03
C THR A 403 22.95 6.54 3.84
N ASN A 404 22.71 7.84 3.70
CA ASN A 404 23.10 8.60 2.51
C ASN A 404 24.48 9.22 2.62
N TYR A 405 24.92 9.63 3.81
CA TYR A 405 26.25 10.24 4.03
C TYR A 405 27.29 9.30 4.61
N GLY A 406 26.87 8.12 5.12
CA GLY A 406 27.81 7.14 5.70
C GLY A 406 28.66 7.74 6.82
N SER A 407 29.97 7.53 6.76
CA SER A 407 30.93 8.03 7.77
C SER A 407 30.98 9.55 7.91
N LEU A 408 30.58 10.31 6.89
CA LEU A 408 30.49 11.77 6.99
C LEU A 408 29.42 12.22 7.99
N ALA A 409 28.38 11.42 8.22
CA ALA A 409 27.35 11.71 9.20
C ALA A 409 27.78 11.40 10.65
N GLN A 410 28.84 10.63 10.88
CA GLN A 410 29.23 10.14 12.20
C GLN A 410 29.37 11.24 13.26
N PRO A 411 30.11 12.36 13.06
CA PRO A 411 30.21 13.41 14.07
C PRO A 411 28.83 14.04 14.38
N TYR A 412 28.01 14.26 13.36
CA TYR A 412 26.67 14.84 13.52
C TYR A 412 25.70 13.89 14.25
N LEU A 413 25.80 12.57 14.02
CA LEU A 413 25.04 11.59 14.78
C LEU A 413 25.44 11.54 16.26
N ARG A 414 26.73 11.76 16.59
CA ARG A 414 27.18 11.93 17.99
C ARG A 414 26.56 13.18 18.63
N ASP A 415 26.56 14.30 17.91
CA ASP A 415 25.95 15.54 18.38
C ASP A 415 24.45 15.35 18.66
N ILE A 416 23.72 14.76 17.72
CA ILE A 416 22.29 14.42 17.86
C ILE A 416 22.07 13.49 19.07
N LEU A 417 22.89 12.45 19.22
CA LEU A 417 22.79 11.52 20.34
C LEU A 417 23.00 12.21 21.69
N ALA A 418 23.91 13.18 21.76
CA ALA A 418 24.24 13.90 22.98
C ALA A 418 23.21 14.99 23.33
N SER A 419 22.70 15.73 22.33
CA SER A 419 21.92 16.95 22.52
C SER A 419 20.40 16.76 22.43
N SER A 420 19.92 15.83 21.56
CA SER A 420 18.49 15.65 21.35
C SER A 420 17.77 15.15 22.61
N LYS A 421 16.60 15.74 22.87
CA LYS A 421 15.70 15.31 23.94
C LYS A 421 14.66 14.29 23.48
N GLN A 422 14.60 14.00 22.20
CA GLN A 422 13.64 13.08 21.58
C GLN A 422 14.16 11.64 21.64
N PRO A 423 13.47 10.71 22.32
CA PRO A 423 13.97 9.36 22.55
C PRO A 423 14.27 8.60 21.27
N PHE A 424 13.37 8.66 20.26
CA PHE A 424 13.52 7.93 19.00
C PHE A 424 14.57 8.56 18.08
N VAL A 425 14.72 9.88 18.07
CA VAL A 425 15.81 10.57 17.37
C VAL A 425 17.17 10.12 17.90
N ARG A 426 17.32 10.10 19.24
CA ARG A 426 18.53 9.56 19.89
C ARG A 426 18.76 8.10 19.58
N ALA A 427 17.69 7.30 19.65
CA ALA A 427 17.76 5.86 19.34
C ALA A 427 18.23 5.61 17.90
N THR A 428 17.70 6.36 16.93
CA THR A 428 18.09 6.23 15.52
C THR A 428 19.53 6.71 15.29
N ALA A 429 19.94 7.80 15.94
CA ALA A 429 21.35 8.23 15.90
C ALA A 429 22.30 7.16 16.47
N ALA A 430 21.93 6.54 17.61
CA ALA A 430 22.69 5.44 18.20
C ALA A 430 22.74 4.20 17.29
N GLN A 431 21.65 3.85 16.59
CA GLN A 431 21.62 2.77 15.61
C GLN A 431 22.64 3.02 14.49
N GLY A 432 22.66 4.22 13.95
CA GLY A 432 23.64 4.62 12.93
C GLY A 432 25.07 4.54 13.43
N LEU A 433 25.34 4.98 14.65
CA LEU A 433 26.66 4.91 15.28
C LEU A 433 27.09 3.45 15.52
N VAL A 434 26.18 2.57 15.96
CA VAL A 434 26.45 1.12 16.10
C VAL A 434 26.84 0.50 14.76
N GLU A 435 26.18 0.87 13.66
CA GLU A 435 26.50 0.39 12.31
C GLU A 435 27.90 0.83 11.84
N MET A 436 28.37 1.97 12.34
CA MET A 436 29.72 2.50 12.10
C MET A 436 30.74 1.99 13.13
N ASN A 437 30.36 1.07 14.02
CA ASN A 437 31.14 0.58 15.14
C ASN A 437 31.66 1.70 16.07
N ASP A 438 30.85 2.74 16.26
CA ASP A 438 31.15 3.87 17.13
C ASP A 438 30.80 3.56 18.58
N ARG A 439 31.75 3.88 19.50
CA ARG A 439 31.60 3.59 20.93
C ARG A 439 30.39 4.25 21.56
N ALA A 440 30.07 5.51 21.20
CA ALA A 440 28.91 6.24 21.76
C ALA A 440 27.58 5.54 21.48
N GLY A 441 27.42 4.94 20.30
CA GLY A 441 26.24 4.14 19.97
C GLY A 441 26.10 2.92 20.89
N TRP A 442 27.19 2.18 21.12
CA TRP A 442 27.19 1.01 21.99
C TRP A 442 26.92 1.38 23.46
N GLU A 443 27.48 2.49 23.94
CA GLU A 443 27.21 3.03 25.29
C GLU A 443 25.74 3.35 25.47
N PHE A 444 25.11 4.02 24.50
CA PHE A 444 23.68 4.30 24.56
C PHE A 444 22.83 3.03 24.68
N PHE A 445 23.09 2.01 23.85
CA PHE A 445 22.36 0.74 23.95
C PHE A 445 22.56 0.05 25.29
N LEU A 446 23.77 0.08 25.85
CA LEU A 446 24.06 -0.48 27.17
C LEU A 446 23.22 0.21 28.25
N ASP A 447 23.11 1.53 28.19
CA ASP A 447 22.30 2.32 29.11
C ASP A 447 20.81 2.03 28.96
N VAL A 448 20.31 1.91 27.72
CA VAL A 448 18.92 1.53 27.44
C VAL A 448 18.57 0.15 28.03
N ILE A 449 19.45 -0.83 27.88
CA ILE A 449 19.20 -2.18 28.45
C ILE A 449 19.21 -2.13 29.98
N ARG A 450 20.09 -1.34 30.59
CA ARG A 450 20.19 -1.18 32.07
C ARG A 450 19.02 -0.39 32.69
N GLN A 451 18.67 0.73 32.07
CA GLN A 451 17.68 1.67 32.62
C GLN A 451 16.24 1.27 32.29
N ARG A 452 16.04 0.41 31.31
CA ARG A 452 14.73 -0.11 30.86
C ARG A 452 13.68 0.96 30.57
N PRO A 453 13.97 2.00 29.73
CA PRO A 453 12.96 2.94 29.31
C PRO A 453 11.86 2.27 28.49
N PHE A 454 10.74 2.96 28.23
CA PHE A 454 9.59 2.41 27.52
C PHE A 454 9.90 1.85 26.12
N TYR A 455 10.93 2.33 25.44
CA TYR A 455 11.36 1.87 24.10
C TYR A 455 12.45 0.78 24.15
N ARG A 456 12.81 0.25 25.34
CA ARG A 456 13.86 -0.76 25.53
C ARG A 456 13.65 -2.00 24.66
N ASP A 457 12.41 -2.51 24.59
CA ASP A 457 12.11 -3.76 23.88
C ASP A 457 12.25 -3.61 22.37
N GLU A 458 11.97 -2.42 21.85
CA GLU A 458 12.20 -2.08 20.45
C GLU A 458 13.70 -2.09 20.12
N MET A 459 14.52 -1.47 20.98
CA MET A 459 15.98 -1.44 20.84
C MET A 459 16.59 -2.83 20.94
N ALA A 460 16.14 -3.66 21.88
CA ALA A 460 16.58 -5.05 22.00
C ALA A 460 16.18 -5.87 20.76
N ARG A 461 15.00 -5.66 20.22
CA ARG A 461 14.54 -6.30 18.99
C ARG A 461 15.41 -5.91 17.79
N TRP A 462 15.72 -4.63 17.66
CA TRP A 462 16.60 -4.13 16.60
C TRP A 462 18.00 -4.77 16.69
N LEU A 463 18.60 -4.83 17.90
CA LEU A 463 19.87 -5.51 18.13
C LEU A 463 19.80 -6.99 17.73
N GLY A 464 18.74 -7.71 18.11
CA GLY A 464 18.54 -9.12 17.76
C GLY A 464 18.32 -9.35 16.26
N GLN A 465 17.75 -8.38 15.53
CA GLN A 465 17.64 -8.42 14.07
C GLN A 465 19.01 -8.21 13.41
N LYS A 466 19.77 -7.25 13.90
CA LYS A 466 21.10 -6.91 13.37
C LYS A 466 22.15 -7.97 13.72
N PHE A 467 22.06 -8.55 14.90
CA PHE A 467 23.00 -9.57 15.45
C PHE A 467 22.22 -10.83 15.85
N PRO A 468 21.97 -11.77 14.92
CA PRO A 468 21.12 -12.94 15.18
C PRO A 468 21.56 -13.80 16.37
N ALA A 469 22.83 -13.79 16.72
CA ALA A 469 23.39 -14.53 17.85
C ALA A 469 22.80 -14.13 19.23
N ILE A 470 22.22 -12.93 19.33
CA ILE A 470 21.62 -12.40 20.57
C ILE A 470 20.10 -12.21 20.48
N ARG A 471 19.45 -12.76 19.46
CA ARG A 471 18.00 -12.55 19.21
C ARG A 471 17.12 -12.96 20.38
N SER A 472 17.49 -14.01 21.11
CA SER A 472 16.77 -14.55 22.28
C SER A 472 17.57 -14.41 23.57
N ALA A 473 18.58 -13.52 23.61
CA ALA A 473 19.41 -13.30 24.79
C ALA A 473 18.62 -12.58 25.90
N ASP A 474 18.86 -12.98 27.14
CA ASP A 474 18.43 -12.22 28.32
C ASP A 474 19.25 -10.94 28.49
N ASP A 475 18.87 -10.10 29.44
CA ASP A 475 19.56 -8.83 29.68
C ASP A 475 21.03 -9.02 30.07
N ALA A 476 21.38 -10.08 30.79
CA ALA A 476 22.75 -10.32 31.18
C ALA A 476 23.66 -10.65 29.96
N ALA A 477 23.15 -11.49 29.06
CA ALA A 477 23.82 -11.81 27.81
C ALA A 477 23.88 -10.60 26.85
N LEU A 478 22.84 -9.78 26.78
CA LEU A 478 22.84 -8.53 26.02
C LEU A 478 23.89 -7.55 26.56
N ILE A 479 23.95 -7.36 27.87
CA ILE A 479 24.97 -6.50 28.52
C ILE A 479 26.39 -7.00 28.23
N ALA A 480 26.65 -8.31 28.38
CA ALA A 480 27.97 -8.88 28.08
C ALA A 480 28.36 -8.68 26.61
N PHE A 481 27.41 -8.88 25.69
CA PHE A 481 27.61 -8.63 24.26
C PHE A 481 27.96 -7.16 23.98
N LEU A 482 27.20 -6.20 24.52
CA LEU A 482 27.43 -4.78 24.33
C LEU A 482 28.76 -4.34 24.89
N GLN A 483 29.14 -4.84 26.07
CA GLN A 483 30.48 -4.57 26.66
C GLN A 483 31.62 -5.10 25.79
N SER A 484 31.46 -6.29 25.20
CA SER A 484 32.45 -6.84 24.28
C SER A 484 32.64 -6.00 23.01
N LYS A 485 31.52 -5.44 22.49
CA LYS A 485 31.56 -4.55 21.33
C LYS A 485 32.20 -3.22 21.64
N MET A 486 31.95 -2.65 22.81
CA MET A 486 32.60 -1.41 23.28
C MET A 486 34.11 -1.54 23.41
N ALA A 487 34.63 -2.72 23.80
CA ALA A 487 36.06 -2.97 23.90
C ALA A 487 36.78 -2.96 22.54
N THR A 488 36.03 -3.21 21.43
CA THR A 488 36.56 -3.26 20.06
C THR A 488 36.13 -2.07 19.20
N ALA A 489 35.33 -1.18 19.76
CA ALA A 489 34.78 -0.01 19.06
C ALA A 489 35.82 1.09 18.89
N THR A 490 35.76 1.81 17.81
CA THR A 490 36.61 2.98 17.54
C THR A 490 36.22 4.14 18.45
N THR A 491 37.18 4.59 19.26
CA THR A 491 37.18 5.93 19.87
C THR A 491 37.96 6.84 18.93
N GLN A 492 37.27 7.73 18.22
CA GLN A 492 37.96 8.91 17.67
C GLN A 492 38.03 9.95 18.80
N GLU A 493 39.22 10.28 19.23
CA GLU A 493 39.52 11.47 20.02
C GLU A 493 39.28 12.74 19.21
#